data_e396ebed3e4e80c784b389dd7b63ae66
#
_entry.id   e396ebed3e4e80c784b389dd7b63ae66
#
_cell.length_a   1.000
_cell.length_b   1.000
_cell.length_c   1.000
_cell.angle_alpha   90.00
_cell.angle_beta   90.00
_cell.angle_gamma   90.00
#
_symmetry.space_group_name_H-M   'P 1'
#
loop_
_entity.id
_entity.type
_entity.pdbx_description
1 polymer ?
#
loop_
_entity_poly.entity_id
_entity_poly.type
_entity_poly.pdbx_seq_one_letter_code
_entity_poly.pdbx_strand_id
1 'polypeptide(L)'
;MGKKKYEYPENLWDAVVQRSKELKGNRIQKLSPDQEAGLEFALSCFPEEYGTVIRLRYKESLSEKKIDERMDLEADRVHRMILMGVKYLAKPQYIIYVVEGLENHNRNLVVQKERSIENAKRLHPDLPENILEEPISFLKFNTRIYNALKRHKVDTVGDLLDALRLPKWIQSFSNIGEQSQREIVQKMETWGLADDSYIAVKNIKEQWKEILEK
;
A
#
# COMPACT_ATOMS: atom_id res chain seq x y z
N MET A 1 -35.07 0.32 0.85
CA MET A 1 -34.11 -0.69 1.34
C MET A 1 -33.17 0.01 2.31
N GLY A 2 -33.24 -0.31 3.62
CA GLY A 2 -32.33 0.25 4.61
C GLY A 2 -30.90 -0.15 4.32
N LYS A 3 -29.94 0.81 4.34
CA LYS A 3 -28.51 0.49 4.24
C LYS A 3 -28.15 -0.45 5.37
N LYS A 4 -27.59 -1.64 5.04
CA LYS A 4 -26.98 -2.52 6.04
C LYS A 4 -25.95 -1.73 6.82
N LYS A 5 -26.13 -1.62 8.12
CA LYS A 5 -25.15 -0.97 9.01
C LYS A 5 -24.11 -2.02 9.37
N TYR A 6 -22.95 -1.92 8.75
CA TYR A 6 -21.81 -2.77 9.11
C TYR A 6 -21.24 -2.33 10.45
N GLU A 7 -20.70 -3.30 11.21
CA GLU A 7 -19.87 -3.03 12.39
C GLU A 7 -18.40 -2.92 11.97
N TYR A 8 -17.54 -2.55 12.91
CA TYR A 8 -16.09 -2.56 12.67
C TYR A 8 -15.58 -4.01 12.57
N PRO A 9 -14.68 -4.34 11.66
CA PRO A 9 -13.95 -3.43 10.73
C PRO A 9 -14.68 -3.16 9.40
N GLU A 10 -15.76 -3.84 9.08
CA GLU A 10 -16.43 -3.78 7.78
C GLU A 10 -16.99 -2.38 7.45
N ASN A 11 -17.40 -1.61 8.45
CA ASN A 11 -17.88 -0.24 8.25
C ASN A 11 -16.78 0.71 7.76
N LEU A 12 -15.56 0.55 8.27
CA LEU A 12 -14.40 1.29 7.80
C LEU A 12 -13.99 0.79 6.41
N TRP A 13 -13.95 -0.53 6.22
CA TRP A 13 -13.59 -1.12 4.94
C TRP A 13 -14.56 -0.71 3.82
N ASP A 14 -15.86 -0.67 4.09
CA ASP A 14 -16.85 -0.13 3.14
C ASP A 14 -16.52 1.31 2.74
N ALA A 15 -16.23 2.16 3.71
CA ALA A 15 -15.87 3.55 3.44
C ALA A 15 -14.58 3.67 2.59
N VAL A 16 -13.60 2.78 2.78
CA VAL A 16 -12.37 2.70 2.00
C VAL A 16 -12.67 2.25 0.56
N VAL A 17 -13.42 1.15 0.40
CA VAL A 17 -13.79 0.60 -0.92
C VAL A 17 -14.55 1.62 -1.76
N GLN A 18 -15.50 2.36 -1.16
CA GLN A 18 -16.26 3.39 -1.87
C GLN A 18 -15.39 4.56 -2.37
N ARG A 19 -14.24 4.79 -1.75
CA ARG A 19 -13.29 5.85 -2.14
C ARG A 19 -12.13 5.38 -2.99
N SER A 20 -11.87 4.08 -3.02
CA SER A 20 -10.84 3.49 -3.86
C SER A 20 -11.23 3.55 -5.33
N LYS A 21 -10.27 3.90 -6.18
CA LYS A 21 -10.45 3.82 -7.64
C LYS A 21 -10.49 2.38 -8.13
N GLU A 22 -9.76 1.50 -7.45
CA GLU A 22 -9.60 0.10 -7.79
C GLU A 22 -10.78 -0.77 -7.34
N LEU A 23 -11.34 -0.46 -6.15
CA LEU A 23 -12.35 -1.30 -5.50
C LEU A 23 -13.78 -0.74 -5.53
N LYS A 24 -13.97 0.49 -5.99
CA LYS A 24 -15.28 1.15 -5.99
C LYS A 24 -16.33 0.31 -6.71
N GLY A 25 -17.47 0.12 -6.05
CA GLY A 25 -18.59 -0.68 -6.57
C GLY A 25 -18.50 -2.18 -6.24
N ASN A 26 -17.44 -2.64 -5.62
CA ASN A 26 -17.36 -4.02 -5.14
C ASN A 26 -18.23 -4.22 -3.88
N ARG A 27 -18.67 -5.47 -3.68
CA ARG A 27 -19.39 -5.85 -2.46
C ARG A 27 -18.43 -5.86 -1.27
N ILE A 28 -18.95 -5.47 -0.13
CA ILE A 28 -18.24 -5.63 1.14
C ILE A 28 -18.53 -7.02 1.68
N GLN A 29 -17.48 -7.71 2.04
CA GLN A 29 -17.53 -9.00 2.74
C GLN A 29 -16.97 -8.83 4.13
N LYS A 30 -17.25 -9.83 4.97
CA LYS A 30 -16.58 -9.95 6.25
C LYS A 30 -15.09 -10.18 6.02
N LEU A 31 -14.25 -9.37 6.66
CA LEU A 31 -12.81 -9.53 6.59
C LEU A 31 -12.38 -10.79 7.34
N SER A 32 -11.38 -11.49 6.81
CA SER A 32 -10.69 -12.54 7.57
C SER A 32 -9.81 -11.92 8.67
N PRO A 33 -9.43 -12.67 9.71
CA PRO A 33 -8.53 -12.15 10.75
C PRO A 33 -7.23 -11.58 10.21
N ASP A 34 -6.66 -12.16 9.15
CA ASP A 34 -5.44 -11.66 8.50
C ASP A 34 -5.68 -10.36 7.73
N GLN A 35 -6.84 -10.21 7.11
CA GLN A 35 -7.26 -8.97 6.46
C GLN A 35 -7.55 -7.85 7.48
N GLU A 36 -8.14 -8.19 8.62
CA GLU A 36 -8.33 -7.25 9.74
C GLU A 36 -6.97 -6.77 10.28
N ALA A 37 -6.01 -7.69 10.44
CA ALA A 37 -4.64 -7.34 10.81
C ALA A 37 -3.98 -6.41 9.77
N GLY A 38 -4.23 -6.65 8.48
CA GLY A 38 -3.80 -5.78 7.38
C GLY A 38 -4.38 -4.37 7.47
N LEU A 39 -5.66 -4.25 7.82
CA LEU A 39 -6.32 -2.96 8.02
C LEU A 39 -5.75 -2.19 9.22
N GLU A 40 -5.55 -2.87 10.35
CA GLU A 40 -4.94 -2.26 11.55
C GLU A 40 -3.48 -1.84 11.29
N PHE A 41 -2.71 -2.66 10.55
CA PHE A 41 -1.37 -2.31 10.12
C PHE A 41 -1.37 -1.06 9.23
N ALA A 42 -2.25 -1.01 8.22
CA ALA A 42 -2.38 0.16 7.37
C ALA A 42 -2.73 1.43 8.17
N LEU A 43 -3.58 1.32 9.19
CA LEU A 43 -3.90 2.42 10.10
C LEU A 43 -2.68 2.86 10.94
N SER A 44 -1.82 1.93 11.35
CA SER A 44 -0.62 2.25 12.12
C SER A 44 0.46 3.00 11.32
N CYS A 45 0.39 2.95 9.99
CA CYS A 45 1.28 3.69 9.10
C CYS A 45 0.94 5.19 9.01
N PHE A 46 -0.15 5.64 9.64
CA PHE A 46 -0.55 7.06 9.66
C PHE A 46 0.03 7.81 10.86
N PRO A 47 0.06 9.16 10.77
CA PRO A 47 0.24 9.96 11.98
C PRO A 47 -0.81 9.57 13.03
N GLU A 48 -0.38 9.43 14.29
CA GLU A 48 -1.18 8.89 15.40
C GLU A 48 -2.55 9.55 15.54
N GLU A 49 -2.62 10.88 15.37
CA GLU A 49 -3.89 11.63 15.40
C GLU A 49 -4.93 11.09 14.41
N TYR A 50 -4.53 10.82 13.17
CA TYR A 50 -5.45 10.31 12.13
C TYR A 50 -5.91 8.89 12.45
N GLY A 51 -4.99 8.02 12.86
CA GLY A 51 -5.34 6.65 13.27
C GLY A 51 -6.32 6.65 14.45
N THR A 52 -6.10 7.53 15.43
CA THR A 52 -6.99 7.68 16.58
C THR A 52 -8.38 8.15 16.17
N VAL A 53 -8.50 9.22 15.39
CA VAL A 53 -9.79 9.73 14.90
C VAL A 53 -10.56 8.65 14.12
N ILE A 54 -9.91 7.89 13.26
CA ILE A 54 -10.54 6.79 12.50
C ILE A 54 -11.05 5.71 13.45
N ARG A 55 -10.26 5.28 14.45
CA ARG A 55 -10.70 4.28 15.43
C ARG A 55 -11.88 4.78 16.27
N LEU A 56 -11.84 6.00 16.75
CA LEU A 56 -12.95 6.61 17.50
C LEU A 56 -14.24 6.64 16.66
N ARG A 57 -14.11 6.99 15.37
CA ARG A 57 -15.26 7.09 14.47
C ARG A 57 -15.86 5.74 14.11
N TYR A 58 -15.03 4.76 13.72
CA TYR A 58 -15.50 3.50 13.13
C TYR A 58 -15.55 2.35 14.13
N LYS A 59 -14.59 2.25 15.06
CA LYS A 59 -14.52 1.18 16.06
C LYS A 59 -15.38 1.51 17.29
N GLU A 60 -15.25 2.74 17.81
CA GLU A 60 -16.06 3.17 18.96
C GLU A 60 -17.40 3.80 18.55
N SER A 61 -17.66 3.94 17.24
CA SER A 61 -18.91 4.52 16.69
C SER A 61 -19.26 5.90 17.22
N LEU A 62 -18.27 6.70 17.63
CA LEU A 62 -18.50 8.05 18.15
C LEU A 62 -18.94 9.00 17.05
N SER A 63 -19.83 9.95 17.41
CA SER A 63 -20.13 11.08 16.53
C SER A 63 -18.94 12.03 16.43
N GLU A 64 -18.82 12.78 15.34
CA GLU A 64 -17.77 13.77 15.14
C GLU A 64 -17.69 14.74 16.32
N LYS A 65 -18.83 15.23 16.79
CA LYS A 65 -18.91 16.11 17.97
C LYS A 65 -18.28 15.49 19.23
N LYS A 66 -18.53 14.20 19.49
CA LYS A 66 -17.92 13.51 20.65
C LYS A 66 -16.41 13.31 20.48
N ILE A 67 -15.96 13.15 19.24
CA ILE A 67 -14.52 13.06 18.92
C ILE A 67 -13.87 14.43 19.14
N ASP A 68 -14.52 15.52 18.68
CA ASP A 68 -14.06 16.90 18.91
C ASP A 68 -13.87 17.17 20.41
N GLU A 69 -14.90 16.85 21.20
CA GLU A 69 -14.88 17.03 22.66
C GLU A 69 -13.77 16.18 23.34
N ARG A 70 -13.57 14.93 22.88
CA ARG A 70 -12.57 14.00 23.47
C ARG A 70 -11.13 14.33 23.14
N MET A 71 -10.90 14.90 21.95
CA MET A 71 -9.56 15.20 21.43
C MET A 71 -9.21 16.69 21.52
N ASP A 72 -10.10 17.52 22.03
CA ASP A 72 -9.96 18.99 22.07
C ASP A 72 -9.62 19.58 20.69
N LEU A 73 -10.41 19.19 19.68
CA LEU A 73 -10.23 19.61 18.31
C LEU A 73 -11.42 20.46 17.85
N GLU A 74 -11.18 21.29 16.85
CA GLU A 74 -12.25 22.02 16.16
C GLU A 74 -13.12 21.07 15.32
N ALA A 75 -14.45 21.25 15.32
CA ALA A 75 -15.43 20.39 14.64
C ALA A 75 -15.08 20.10 13.17
N ASP A 76 -14.70 21.12 12.41
CA ASP A 76 -14.29 20.97 11.01
C ASP A 76 -12.99 20.20 10.83
N ARG A 77 -12.14 20.17 11.85
CA ARG A 77 -10.88 19.45 11.79
C ARG A 77 -11.10 17.94 11.84
N VAL A 78 -11.95 17.46 12.75
CA VAL A 78 -12.28 16.03 12.85
C VAL A 78 -12.91 15.52 11.57
N HIS A 79 -13.88 16.24 11.00
CA HIS A 79 -14.47 15.87 9.72
C HIS A 79 -13.41 15.73 8.60
N ARG A 80 -12.53 16.72 8.47
CA ARG A 80 -11.43 16.66 7.48
C ARG A 80 -10.48 15.49 7.74
N MET A 81 -10.16 15.20 9.00
CA MET A 81 -9.28 14.08 9.36
C MET A 81 -9.90 12.73 8.98
N ILE A 82 -11.19 12.52 9.23
CA ILE A 82 -11.92 11.31 8.82
C ILE A 82 -11.87 11.16 7.29
N LEU A 83 -12.24 12.22 6.56
CA LEU A 83 -12.24 12.19 5.10
C LEU A 83 -10.84 11.89 4.52
N MET A 84 -9.81 12.53 5.07
CA MET A 84 -8.43 12.35 4.62
C MET A 84 -7.89 10.98 5.01
N GLY A 85 -8.17 10.50 6.23
CA GLY A 85 -7.75 9.18 6.67
C GLY A 85 -8.32 8.07 5.79
N VAL A 86 -9.63 8.09 5.52
CA VAL A 86 -10.26 7.13 4.59
C VAL A 86 -9.70 7.26 3.17
N LYS A 87 -9.42 8.48 2.69
CA LYS A 87 -8.79 8.71 1.38
C LYS A 87 -7.37 8.16 1.32
N TYR A 88 -6.61 8.24 2.40
CA TYR A 88 -5.27 7.65 2.47
C TYR A 88 -5.34 6.13 2.48
N LEU A 89 -6.20 5.54 3.32
CA LEU A 89 -6.42 4.08 3.32
C LEU A 89 -6.85 3.55 1.95
N ALA A 90 -7.58 4.35 1.18
CA ALA A 90 -8.03 3.97 -0.16
C ALA A 90 -6.93 4.00 -1.23
N LYS A 91 -5.68 4.33 -0.88
CA LYS A 91 -4.55 4.28 -1.83
C LYS A 91 -4.03 2.84 -1.98
N PRO A 92 -3.54 2.45 -3.17
CA PRO A 92 -3.05 1.09 -3.45
C PRO A 92 -2.06 0.55 -2.42
N GLN A 93 -1.11 1.37 -1.96
CA GLN A 93 -0.09 0.98 -0.99
C GLN A 93 -0.63 0.57 0.39
N TYR A 94 -1.86 0.93 0.72
CA TYR A 94 -2.52 0.54 1.97
C TYR A 94 -3.57 -0.54 1.76
N ILE A 95 -4.33 -0.45 0.66
CA ILE A 95 -5.36 -1.45 0.30
C ILE A 95 -4.75 -2.85 0.19
N ILE A 96 -3.53 -2.96 -0.32
CA ILE A 96 -2.88 -4.25 -0.58
C ILE A 96 -2.76 -5.09 0.70
N TYR A 97 -2.49 -4.49 1.84
CA TYR A 97 -2.42 -5.19 3.12
C TYR A 97 -3.74 -5.82 3.53
N VAL A 98 -4.86 -5.20 3.15
CA VAL A 98 -6.21 -5.73 3.43
C VAL A 98 -6.60 -6.78 2.39
N VAL A 99 -6.35 -6.51 1.11
CA VAL A 99 -6.73 -7.42 0.02
C VAL A 99 -5.99 -8.75 0.12
N GLU A 100 -4.69 -8.71 0.36
CA GLU A 100 -3.88 -9.93 0.52
C GLU A 100 -3.96 -10.52 1.93
N GLY A 101 -4.25 -9.72 2.95
CA GLY A 101 -4.00 -10.03 4.35
C GLY A 101 -2.55 -9.73 4.73
N LEU A 102 -2.29 -9.38 5.98
CA LEU A 102 -0.98 -8.94 6.44
C LEU A 102 0.09 -10.03 6.35
N GLU A 103 -0.21 -11.19 6.90
CA GLU A 103 0.72 -12.33 6.93
C GLU A 103 0.98 -12.86 5.51
N ASN A 104 -0.09 -13.01 4.73
CA ASN A 104 0.04 -13.47 3.35
C ASN A 104 0.81 -12.47 2.49
N HIS A 105 0.56 -11.17 2.66
CA HIS A 105 1.32 -10.11 1.99
C HIS A 105 2.81 -10.21 2.30
N ASN A 106 3.17 -10.29 3.58
CA ASN A 106 4.56 -10.39 4.02
C ASN A 106 5.24 -11.66 3.48
N ARG A 107 4.54 -12.79 3.50
CA ARG A 107 5.05 -14.06 2.93
C ARG A 107 5.30 -13.94 1.42
N ASN A 108 4.37 -13.37 0.69
CA ASN A 108 4.51 -13.14 -0.74
C ASN A 108 5.67 -12.20 -1.07
N LEU A 109 5.91 -11.17 -0.24
CA LEU A 109 7.06 -10.28 -0.39
C LEU A 109 8.37 -11.03 -0.28
N VAL A 110 8.52 -11.86 0.74
CA VAL A 110 9.74 -12.67 0.95
C VAL A 110 10.00 -13.56 -0.27
N VAL A 111 9.02 -14.34 -0.68
CA VAL A 111 9.15 -15.26 -1.84
C VAL A 111 9.51 -14.51 -3.13
N GLN A 112 8.93 -13.35 -3.37
CA GLN A 112 9.23 -12.58 -4.57
C GLN A 112 10.63 -11.97 -4.51
N LYS A 113 11.05 -11.48 -3.35
CA LYS A 113 12.40 -10.96 -3.15
C LYS A 113 13.47 -12.05 -3.35
N GLU A 114 13.25 -13.23 -2.80
CA GLU A 114 14.13 -14.39 -2.98
C GLU A 114 14.30 -14.76 -4.46
N ARG A 115 13.20 -14.84 -5.20
CA ARG A 115 13.25 -15.09 -6.66
C ARG A 115 13.99 -14.00 -7.41
N SER A 116 13.78 -12.74 -7.05
CA SER A 116 14.46 -11.61 -7.65
C SER A 116 15.97 -11.67 -7.41
N ILE A 117 16.40 -12.01 -6.18
CA ILE A 117 17.81 -12.17 -5.84
C ILE A 117 18.42 -13.33 -6.63
N GLU A 118 17.76 -14.48 -6.67
CA GLU A 118 18.24 -15.65 -7.40
C GLU A 118 18.41 -15.34 -8.89
N ASN A 119 17.45 -14.68 -9.51
CA ASN A 119 17.53 -14.26 -10.89
C ASN A 119 18.65 -13.24 -11.13
N ALA A 120 18.79 -12.25 -10.25
CA ALA A 120 19.86 -11.26 -10.34
C ALA A 120 21.24 -11.88 -10.20
N LYS A 121 21.48 -12.78 -9.25
CA LYS A 121 22.73 -13.50 -9.06
C LYS A 121 23.08 -14.39 -10.26
N ARG A 122 22.07 -14.99 -10.90
CA ARG A 122 22.27 -15.78 -12.13
C ARG A 122 22.78 -14.92 -13.28
N LEU A 123 22.25 -13.69 -13.42
CA LEU A 123 22.65 -12.77 -14.49
C LEU A 123 23.94 -12.00 -14.17
N HIS A 124 24.16 -11.72 -12.91
CA HIS A 124 25.30 -10.94 -12.39
C HIS A 124 25.92 -11.63 -11.19
N PRO A 125 26.85 -12.60 -11.40
CA PRO A 125 27.46 -13.36 -10.31
C PRO A 125 28.24 -12.51 -9.29
N ASP A 126 28.69 -11.31 -9.71
CA ASP A 126 29.47 -10.37 -8.88
C ASP A 126 28.60 -9.44 -8.01
N LEU A 127 27.27 -9.66 -7.95
CA LEU A 127 26.41 -8.86 -7.11
C LEU A 127 26.72 -9.04 -5.62
N PRO A 128 26.55 -7.98 -4.80
CA PRO A 128 26.64 -8.08 -3.36
C PRO A 128 25.74 -9.18 -2.80
N GLU A 129 26.20 -9.86 -1.76
CA GLU A 129 25.43 -10.92 -1.12
C GLU A 129 24.07 -10.42 -0.61
N ASN A 130 24.05 -9.21 -0.02
CA ASN A 130 22.88 -8.55 0.55
C ASN A 130 22.36 -7.43 -0.37
N ILE A 131 22.16 -7.72 -1.66
CA ILE A 131 21.74 -6.72 -2.67
C ILE A 131 20.50 -5.90 -2.24
N LEU A 132 19.58 -6.47 -1.46
CA LEU A 132 18.36 -5.76 -1.02
C LEU A 132 18.66 -4.66 0.00
N GLU A 133 19.75 -4.79 0.76
CA GLU A 133 20.19 -3.78 1.75
C GLU A 133 21.02 -2.67 1.11
N GLU A 134 21.47 -2.89 -0.13
CA GLU A 134 22.22 -1.87 -0.85
C GLU A 134 21.41 -0.59 -1.03
N PRO A 135 22.03 0.57 -0.83
CA PRO A 135 21.34 1.84 -1.00
C PRO A 135 20.91 2.01 -2.46
N ILE A 136 19.82 2.72 -2.67
CA ILE A 136 19.23 2.94 -4.01
C ILE A 136 20.23 3.59 -4.99
N SER A 137 21.28 4.26 -4.49
CA SER A 137 22.37 4.79 -5.29
C SER A 137 23.17 3.72 -6.03
N PHE A 138 23.18 2.47 -5.53
CA PHE A 138 23.78 1.31 -6.20
C PHE A 138 23.27 1.15 -7.64
N LEU A 139 22.00 1.40 -7.86
CA LEU A 139 21.35 1.28 -9.17
C LEU A 139 21.71 2.42 -10.14
N LYS A 140 22.45 3.44 -9.68
CA LYS A 140 22.94 4.56 -10.50
C LYS A 140 21.84 5.24 -11.34
N PHE A 141 20.72 5.55 -10.71
CA PHE A 141 19.68 6.39 -11.34
C PHE A 141 20.18 7.82 -11.55
N ASN A 142 19.56 8.51 -12.50
CA ASN A 142 19.79 9.95 -12.63
C ASN A 142 19.28 10.71 -11.37
N THR A 143 19.82 11.91 -11.14
CA THR A 143 19.53 12.70 -9.93
C THR A 143 18.04 12.97 -9.72
N ARG A 144 17.28 13.13 -10.79
CA ARG A 144 15.83 13.38 -10.72
C ARG A 144 15.08 12.17 -10.15
N ILE A 145 15.35 10.97 -10.68
CA ILE A 145 14.75 9.72 -10.21
C ILE A 145 15.20 9.43 -8.79
N TYR A 146 16.50 9.51 -8.51
CA TYR A 146 17.05 9.30 -7.18
C TYR A 146 16.36 10.18 -6.14
N ASN A 147 16.28 11.49 -6.36
CA ASN A 147 15.64 12.41 -5.42
C ASN A 147 14.14 12.15 -5.27
N ALA A 148 13.45 11.73 -6.33
CA ALA A 148 12.05 11.40 -6.26
C ALA A 148 11.82 10.13 -5.41
N LEU A 149 12.60 9.07 -5.60
CA LEU A 149 12.55 7.86 -4.80
C LEU A 149 12.82 8.14 -3.32
N LYS A 150 13.87 8.92 -3.01
CA LYS A 150 14.21 9.32 -1.62
C LYS A 150 13.07 10.08 -0.93
N ARG A 151 12.37 10.99 -1.62
CA ARG A 151 11.19 11.68 -1.06
C ARG A 151 10.06 10.72 -0.68
N HIS A 152 9.98 9.58 -1.34
CA HIS A 152 8.99 8.53 -1.07
C HIS A 152 9.52 7.43 -0.13
N LYS A 153 10.65 7.70 0.56
CA LYS A 153 11.30 6.77 1.51
C LYS A 153 11.70 5.44 0.88
N VAL A 154 12.06 5.47 -0.39
CA VAL A 154 12.70 4.35 -1.07
C VAL A 154 14.20 4.56 -0.92
N ASP A 155 14.79 3.93 0.07
CA ASP A 155 16.17 4.13 0.49
C ASP A 155 17.10 3.02 -0.01
N THR A 156 16.57 1.82 -0.14
CA THR A 156 17.30 0.61 -0.53
C THR A 156 16.73 -0.02 -1.81
N VAL A 157 17.47 -0.95 -2.37
CA VAL A 157 17.01 -1.78 -3.49
C VAL A 157 15.77 -2.58 -3.09
N GLY A 158 15.74 -3.09 -1.85
CA GLY A 158 14.59 -3.80 -1.29
C GLY A 158 13.32 -2.95 -1.23
N ASP A 159 13.44 -1.69 -0.77
CA ASP A 159 12.30 -0.76 -0.76
C ASP A 159 11.75 -0.51 -2.17
N LEU A 160 12.63 -0.43 -3.17
CA LEU A 160 12.20 -0.25 -4.55
C LEU A 160 11.45 -1.48 -5.06
N LEU A 161 11.91 -2.69 -4.75
CA LEU A 161 11.19 -3.92 -5.10
C LEU A 161 9.80 -3.95 -4.47
N ASP A 162 9.67 -3.55 -3.20
CA ASP A 162 8.37 -3.46 -2.54
C ASP A 162 7.45 -2.43 -3.21
N ALA A 163 8.02 -1.30 -3.60
CA ALA A 163 7.26 -0.26 -4.31
C ALA A 163 6.78 -0.74 -5.69
N LEU A 164 7.62 -1.45 -6.45
CA LEU A 164 7.29 -1.99 -7.78
C LEU A 164 6.14 -3.00 -7.75
N ARG A 165 5.97 -3.66 -6.62
CA ARG A 165 4.90 -4.64 -6.43
C ARG A 165 3.50 -4.00 -6.38
N LEU A 166 3.41 -2.72 -6.03
CA LEU A 166 2.12 -2.04 -5.94
C LEU A 166 1.54 -1.76 -7.33
N PRO A 167 0.26 -2.11 -7.59
CA PRO A 167 -0.39 -1.74 -8.83
C PRO A 167 -0.34 -0.23 -9.02
N LYS A 168 0.10 0.22 -10.19
CA LYS A 168 0.24 1.66 -10.47
C LYS A 168 1.11 2.40 -9.44
N TRP A 169 2.10 1.71 -8.85
CA TRP A 169 3.00 2.24 -7.82
C TRP A 169 3.56 3.63 -8.16
N ILE A 170 3.82 3.86 -9.40
CA ILE A 170 4.37 5.07 -9.97
C ILE A 170 3.39 6.24 -10.00
N GLN A 171 2.09 5.97 -10.19
CA GLN A 171 1.06 7.00 -10.09
C GLN A 171 0.87 7.49 -8.65
N SER A 172 1.36 6.72 -7.68
CA SER A 172 1.37 7.12 -6.26
C SER A 172 2.55 8.02 -5.91
N PHE A 173 3.61 8.05 -6.74
CA PHE A 173 4.81 8.85 -6.52
C PHE A 173 4.70 10.19 -7.24
N SER A 174 4.67 11.29 -6.49
CA SER A 174 4.76 12.62 -7.08
C SER A 174 6.11 12.80 -7.79
N ASN A 175 6.08 13.47 -8.94
CA ASN A 175 7.26 13.79 -9.76
C ASN A 175 7.96 12.60 -10.45
N ILE A 176 7.36 11.42 -10.50
CA ILE A 176 7.80 10.30 -11.35
C ILE A 176 6.80 10.15 -12.51
N GLY A 177 7.13 10.70 -13.66
CA GLY A 177 6.34 10.55 -14.90
C GLY A 177 6.65 9.24 -15.62
N GLU A 178 5.88 8.92 -16.67
CA GLU A 178 5.98 7.66 -17.42
C GLU A 178 7.40 7.32 -17.90
N GLN A 179 8.18 8.32 -18.35
CA GLN A 179 9.54 8.11 -18.82
C GLN A 179 10.46 7.64 -17.69
N SER A 180 10.37 8.29 -16.50
CA SER A 180 11.14 7.90 -15.33
C SER A 180 10.74 6.51 -14.82
N GLN A 181 9.48 6.16 -15.00
CA GLN A 181 8.93 4.84 -14.70
C GLN A 181 9.60 3.76 -15.53
N ARG A 182 9.58 3.97 -16.85
CA ARG A 182 10.22 3.04 -17.80
C ARG A 182 11.71 2.87 -17.49
N GLU A 183 12.39 3.97 -17.17
CA GLU A 183 13.81 3.93 -16.79
C GLU A 183 14.05 3.10 -15.53
N ILE A 184 13.19 3.25 -14.50
CA ILE A 184 13.29 2.46 -13.26
C ILE A 184 13.08 0.97 -13.56
N VAL A 185 12.00 0.63 -14.26
CA VAL A 185 11.68 -0.76 -14.61
C VAL A 185 12.82 -1.37 -15.43
N GLN A 186 13.24 -0.72 -16.50
CA GLN A 186 14.34 -1.18 -17.36
C GLN A 186 15.64 -1.40 -16.58
N LYS A 187 15.92 -0.51 -15.60
CA LYS A 187 17.09 -0.65 -14.75
C LYS A 187 17.00 -1.89 -13.87
N MET A 188 15.84 -2.14 -13.24
CA MET A 188 15.62 -3.30 -12.41
C MET A 188 15.66 -4.61 -13.21
N GLU A 189 15.09 -4.61 -14.41
CA GLU A 189 15.19 -5.74 -15.37
C GLU A 189 16.64 -6.00 -15.79
N THR A 190 17.40 -4.95 -16.11
CA THR A 190 18.82 -5.06 -16.48
C THR A 190 19.63 -5.74 -15.38
N TRP A 191 19.33 -5.47 -14.11
CA TRP A 191 19.97 -6.12 -12.98
C TRP A 191 19.36 -7.49 -12.64
N GLY A 192 18.31 -7.93 -13.35
CA GLY A 192 17.59 -9.16 -13.05
C GLY A 192 16.82 -9.15 -11.73
N LEU A 193 16.64 -7.95 -11.15
CA LEU A 193 15.95 -7.74 -9.87
C LEU A 193 14.44 -7.67 -10.01
N ALA A 194 13.92 -7.41 -11.20
CA ALA A 194 12.51 -7.45 -11.52
C ALA A 194 12.31 -8.05 -12.92
N ASP A 195 11.20 -8.72 -13.11
CA ASP A 195 10.73 -9.23 -14.39
C ASP A 195 9.25 -8.87 -14.57
N ASP A 196 8.69 -9.22 -15.72
CA ASP A 196 7.29 -8.98 -16.03
C ASP A 196 6.34 -9.58 -14.98
N SER A 197 6.71 -10.71 -14.36
CA SER A 197 5.90 -11.36 -13.33
C SER A 197 5.92 -10.60 -12.00
N TYR A 198 7.03 -9.93 -11.70
CA TYR A 198 7.18 -9.11 -10.51
C TYR A 198 6.42 -7.77 -10.65
N ILE A 199 6.56 -7.15 -11.82
CA ILE A 199 5.91 -5.86 -12.16
C ILE A 199 4.43 -6.06 -12.49
N ALA A 200 4.08 -7.20 -13.07
CA ALA A 200 2.71 -7.61 -13.36
C ALA A 200 1.97 -8.12 -12.12
N VAL A 201 2.06 -7.38 -11.02
CA VAL A 201 1.18 -7.67 -9.88
C VAL A 201 -0.25 -7.58 -10.39
N LYS A 202 -1.02 -8.64 -10.19
CA LYS A 202 -2.45 -8.66 -10.49
C LYS A 202 -3.09 -7.39 -9.97
N ASN A 203 -3.89 -6.76 -10.82
CA ASN A 203 -4.66 -5.59 -10.41
C ASN A 203 -5.39 -5.92 -9.10
N ILE A 204 -5.29 -5.06 -8.09
CA ILE A 204 -5.98 -5.20 -6.80
C ILE A 204 -7.46 -5.55 -6.99
N LYS A 205 -8.10 -5.00 -8.05
CA LYS A 205 -9.48 -5.30 -8.39
C LYS A 205 -9.69 -6.78 -8.78
N GLU A 206 -8.74 -7.38 -9.48
CA GLU A 206 -8.80 -8.80 -9.88
C GLU A 206 -8.55 -9.71 -8.67
N GLN A 207 -7.56 -9.38 -7.85
CA GLN A 207 -7.30 -10.09 -6.60
C GLN A 207 -8.51 -10.06 -5.67
N TRP A 208 -9.16 -8.90 -5.54
CA TRP A 208 -10.35 -8.76 -4.71
C TRP A 208 -11.52 -9.58 -5.26
N LYS A 209 -11.70 -9.61 -6.58
CA LYS A 209 -12.71 -10.47 -7.20
C LYS A 209 -12.48 -11.96 -6.93
N GLU A 210 -11.25 -12.43 -7.08
CA GLU A 210 -10.89 -13.83 -6.79
C GLU A 210 -11.18 -14.21 -5.33
N ILE A 211 -11.02 -13.27 -4.39
CA ILE A 211 -11.38 -13.46 -2.97
C ILE A 211 -12.89 -13.54 -2.79
N LEU A 212 -13.64 -12.75 -3.57
CA LEU A 212 -15.11 -12.70 -3.50
C LEU A 212 -15.79 -13.94 -4.11
N GLU A 213 -15.11 -14.65 -5.00
CA GLU A 213 -15.63 -15.81 -5.72
C GLU A 213 -15.33 -17.13 -5.01
N LYS A 214 -14.51 -17.12 -3.96
CA LYS A 214 -14.20 -18.27 -3.07
C LYS A 214 -15.14 -18.31 -1.88
#